data_1e3b2e8e7d7eb8d60ec889f0888001a6
#
_entry.id   1e3b2e8e7d7eb8d60ec889f0888001a6
#
_cell.length_a   1.000
_cell.length_b   1.000
_cell.length_c   1.000
_cell.angle_alpha   90.00
_cell.angle_beta   90.00
_cell.angle_gamma   90.00
#
_symmetry.space_group_name_H-M   'P 1'
#
loop_
_entity.id
_entity.type
_entity.pdbx_description
1 polymer ?
#
loop_
_entity_poly.entity_id
_entity_poly.type
_entity_poly.pdbx_seq_one_letter_code
_entity_poly.pdbx_strand_id
1 'polypeptide(L)'
;MRARTFSVAGLVACLGLAATVSAQFGHPLKGTWSGDWGVNADNRTHVLLDIRWDGKALTGTLNPGPNAVPLQKLMLEPDTWTVHLEGDSKDKSGASVHYAIDGKVENIGAPRRIITGTWTQGSAKGDFKVTRN
;
A
#
# COMPACT_ATOMS: atom_id res chain seq x y z
N MET A 1 19.53 46.46 -2.27
CA MET A 1 18.59 45.94 -1.27
C MET A 1 17.33 45.34 -1.85
N ARG A 2 16.64 45.99 -2.76
CA ARG A 2 15.41 45.46 -3.36
C ARG A 2 15.66 44.17 -4.14
N ALA A 3 16.76 44.08 -4.89
CA ALA A 3 17.13 42.91 -5.63
C ALA A 3 17.32 41.67 -4.75
N ARG A 4 17.88 41.84 -3.56
CA ARG A 4 18.08 40.73 -2.63
C ARG A 4 16.75 40.16 -2.11
N THR A 5 15.79 41.05 -1.82
CA THR A 5 14.46 40.63 -1.36
C THR A 5 13.74 39.83 -2.40
N PHE A 6 13.77 40.25 -3.66
CA PHE A 6 13.16 39.51 -4.74
C PHE A 6 13.82 38.14 -4.98
N SER A 7 15.13 38.05 -4.89
CA SER A 7 15.85 36.78 -5.09
C SER A 7 15.48 35.78 -4.01
N VAL A 8 15.35 36.19 -2.76
CA VAL A 8 14.96 35.31 -1.65
C VAL A 8 13.52 34.78 -1.86
N ALA A 9 12.60 35.68 -2.22
CA ALA A 9 11.22 35.28 -2.49
C ALA A 9 11.10 34.28 -3.64
N GLY A 10 11.87 34.49 -4.71
CA GLY A 10 11.90 33.54 -5.84
C GLY A 10 12.42 32.18 -5.46
N LEU A 11 13.45 32.13 -4.63
CA LEU A 11 14.03 30.86 -4.16
C LEU A 11 13.02 30.06 -3.32
N VAL A 12 12.33 30.71 -2.42
CA VAL A 12 11.30 30.06 -1.59
C VAL A 12 10.18 29.48 -2.45
N ALA A 13 9.72 30.22 -3.44
CA ALA A 13 8.67 29.75 -4.36
C ALA A 13 9.11 28.49 -5.15
N CYS A 14 10.35 28.47 -5.63
CA CYS A 14 10.89 27.30 -6.35
C CYS A 14 10.94 26.05 -5.45
N LEU A 15 11.35 26.18 -4.20
CA LEU A 15 11.40 25.07 -3.27
C LEU A 15 10.00 24.52 -2.98
N GLY A 16 9.01 25.39 -2.81
CA GLY A 16 7.63 24.98 -2.61
C GLY A 16 7.05 24.22 -3.79
N LEU A 17 7.31 24.67 -5.02
CA LEU A 17 6.88 23.98 -6.23
C LEU A 17 7.52 22.61 -6.37
N ALA A 18 8.82 22.47 -6.09
CA ALA A 18 9.51 21.19 -6.17
C ALA A 18 8.92 20.17 -5.20
N ALA A 19 8.63 20.56 -3.97
CA ALA A 19 8.01 19.70 -2.98
C ALA A 19 6.60 19.24 -3.43
N THR A 20 5.80 20.15 -3.99
CA THR A 20 4.45 19.83 -4.49
C THR A 20 4.50 18.84 -5.64
N VAL A 21 5.42 19.03 -6.59
CA VAL A 21 5.59 18.14 -7.74
C VAL A 21 6.01 16.75 -7.26
N SER A 22 6.94 16.64 -6.32
CA SER A 22 7.36 15.36 -5.76
C SER A 22 6.19 14.60 -5.13
N ALA A 23 5.31 15.30 -4.41
CA ALA A 23 4.15 14.68 -3.78
C ALA A 23 3.13 14.15 -4.78
N GLN A 24 3.09 14.68 -6.02
CA GLN A 24 2.14 14.26 -7.04
C GLN A 24 2.58 13.00 -7.80
N PHE A 25 3.86 12.65 -7.79
CA PHE A 25 4.39 11.57 -8.63
C PHE A 25 4.14 10.16 -8.12
N GLY A 26 3.57 10.01 -6.97
CA GLY A 26 3.15 8.71 -6.56
C GLY A 26 3.43 8.41 -5.11
N HIS A 27 2.88 7.33 -4.70
CA HIS A 27 3.02 6.80 -3.34
C HIS A 27 3.84 5.52 -3.40
N PRO A 28 4.67 5.23 -2.40
CA PRO A 28 5.49 4.00 -2.40
C PRO A 28 4.71 2.71 -2.55
N LEU A 29 3.44 2.69 -2.14
CA LEU A 29 2.60 1.50 -2.23
C LEU A 29 1.78 1.41 -3.52
N LYS A 30 1.73 2.47 -4.33
CA LYS A 30 0.95 2.47 -5.56
C LYS A 30 1.40 1.37 -6.50
N GLY A 31 0.46 0.65 -7.07
CA GLY A 31 0.70 -0.37 -8.08
C GLY A 31 -0.04 -1.66 -7.80
N THR A 32 0.24 -2.65 -8.63
CA THR A 32 -0.32 -3.99 -8.50
C THR A 32 0.73 -4.90 -7.87
N TRP A 33 0.32 -5.59 -6.84
CA TRP A 33 1.18 -6.50 -6.08
C TRP A 33 0.63 -7.91 -6.21
N SER A 34 1.50 -8.88 -6.44
CA SER A 34 1.09 -10.28 -6.55
C SER A 34 1.98 -11.18 -5.72
N GLY A 35 1.40 -12.24 -5.23
CA GLY A 35 2.09 -13.22 -4.41
C GLY A 35 1.14 -14.21 -3.80
N ASP A 36 1.41 -14.62 -2.57
CA ASP A 36 0.57 -15.58 -1.88
C ASP A 36 0.57 -15.38 -0.38
N TRP A 37 -0.38 -16.00 0.27
CA TRP A 37 -0.45 -16.14 1.72
C TRP A 37 -0.82 -17.56 2.09
N GLY A 38 -0.58 -17.96 3.30
CA GLY A 38 -1.00 -19.26 3.77
C GLY A 38 -0.68 -19.51 5.22
N VAL A 39 -1.35 -20.50 5.78
CA VAL A 39 -1.17 -20.91 7.17
C VAL A 39 0.12 -21.71 7.38
N ASN A 40 0.61 -22.32 6.30
CA ASN A 40 1.87 -23.04 6.27
C ASN A 40 2.41 -23.15 4.84
N ALA A 41 3.53 -23.83 4.64
CA ALA A 41 4.18 -23.96 3.35
C ALA A 41 3.38 -24.77 2.32
N ASP A 42 2.51 -25.66 2.76
CA ASP A 42 1.75 -26.54 1.89
C ASP A 42 0.39 -25.97 1.49
N ASN A 43 -0.10 -24.99 2.25
CA ASN A 43 -1.42 -24.38 2.03
C ASN A 43 -1.26 -22.92 1.65
N ARG A 44 -0.96 -22.67 0.36
CA ARG A 44 -0.75 -21.32 -0.17
C ARG A 44 -1.91 -20.91 -1.07
N THR A 45 -2.33 -19.66 -0.95
CA THR A 45 -3.37 -19.08 -1.80
C THR A 45 -2.80 -17.88 -2.52
N HIS A 46 -2.96 -17.83 -3.84
CA HIS A 46 -2.52 -16.69 -4.63
C HIS A 46 -3.35 -15.45 -4.31
N VAL A 47 -2.69 -14.31 -4.23
CA VAL A 47 -3.36 -13.03 -3.95
C VAL A 47 -2.87 -11.94 -4.89
N LEU A 48 -3.77 -11.03 -5.21
CA LEU A 48 -3.48 -9.80 -5.92
C LEU A 48 -3.93 -8.63 -5.04
N LEU A 49 -3.12 -7.59 -5.04
CA LEU A 49 -3.42 -6.37 -4.30
C LEU A 49 -3.24 -5.20 -5.27
N ASP A 50 -4.30 -4.46 -5.50
CA ASP A 50 -4.28 -3.28 -6.38
C ASP A 50 -4.39 -2.04 -5.51
N ILE A 51 -3.33 -1.24 -5.46
CA ILE A 51 -3.26 -0.03 -4.66
C ILE A 51 -3.18 1.18 -5.58
N ARG A 52 -4.05 2.15 -5.32
CA ARG A 52 -4.16 3.38 -6.10
C ARG A 52 -3.90 4.60 -5.22
N TRP A 53 -3.34 5.61 -5.83
CA TRP A 53 -3.03 6.89 -5.20
C TRP A 53 -3.55 8.02 -6.09
N ASP A 54 -4.42 8.87 -5.54
CA ASP A 54 -5.02 9.98 -6.28
C ASP A 54 -4.33 11.34 -5.99
N GLY A 55 -3.23 11.32 -5.26
CA GLY A 55 -2.54 12.51 -4.80
C GLY A 55 -2.90 12.93 -3.38
N LYS A 56 -3.94 12.35 -2.81
CA LYS A 56 -4.42 12.66 -1.45
C LYS A 56 -4.66 11.43 -0.61
N ALA A 57 -5.23 10.38 -1.19
CA ALA A 57 -5.63 9.19 -0.46
C ALA A 57 -5.18 7.92 -1.16
N LEU A 58 -4.83 6.92 -0.35
CA LEU A 58 -4.62 5.56 -0.82
C LEU A 58 -5.95 4.82 -0.80
N THR A 59 -6.22 4.12 -1.88
CA THR A 59 -7.33 3.17 -1.96
C THR A 59 -6.79 1.84 -2.46
N GLY A 60 -7.46 0.76 -2.13
CA GLY A 60 -6.98 -0.53 -2.56
C GLY A 60 -8.06 -1.58 -2.57
N THR A 61 -7.79 -2.62 -3.35
CA THR A 61 -8.67 -3.77 -3.50
C THR A 61 -7.83 -5.03 -3.45
N LEU A 62 -8.24 -5.95 -2.61
CA LEU A 62 -7.64 -7.26 -2.52
C LEU A 62 -8.38 -8.21 -3.47
N ASN A 63 -7.63 -8.95 -4.28
CA ASN A 63 -8.19 -9.87 -5.30
C ASN A 63 -9.23 -9.18 -6.18
N PRO A 64 -8.84 -8.19 -7.02
CA PRO A 64 -9.79 -7.52 -7.89
C PRO A 64 -10.55 -8.51 -8.77
N GLY A 65 -11.85 -8.31 -8.91
CA GLY A 65 -12.71 -9.20 -9.68
C GLY A 65 -14.05 -9.43 -8.98
N PRO A 66 -14.77 -10.51 -9.32
CA PRO A 66 -16.11 -10.74 -8.76
C PRO A 66 -16.16 -10.88 -7.24
N ASN A 67 -15.08 -11.35 -6.64
CA ASN A 67 -14.99 -11.54 -5.19
C ASN A 67 -13.99 -10.57 -4.55
N ALA A 68 -13.91 -9.37 -5.09
CA ALA A 68 -12.98 -8.36 -4.60
C ALA A 68 -13.29 -7.94 -3.16
N VAL A 69 -12.23 -7.70 -2.39
CA VAL A 69 -12.34 -7.17 -1.04
C VAL A 69 -11.84 -5.73 -1.06
N PRO A 70 -12.74 -4.74 -0.99
CA PRO A 70 -12.30 -3.36 -0.88
C PRO A 70 -11.62 -3.13 0.46
N LEU A 71 -10.47 -2.47 0.45
CA LEU A 71 -9.76 -2.15 1.66
C LEU A 71 -10.36 -0.92 2.32
N GLN A 72 -10.70 -1.05 3.59
CA GLN A 72 -11.26 0.04 4.40
C GLN A 72 -10.18 0.82 5.12
N LYS A 73 -9.06 0.17 5.40
CA LYS A 73 -7.86 0.80 5.94
C LYS A 73 -6.66 0.40 5.12
N LEU A 74 -5.84 1.38 4.81
CA LEU A 74 -4.61 1.19 4.06
C LEU A 74 -3.63 2.26 4.55
N MET A 75 -2.68 1.85 5.38
CA MET A 75 -1.79 2.76 6.08
C MET A 75 -0.34 2.35 5.88
N LEU A 76 0.51 3.33 5.62
CA LEU A 76 1.96 3.17 5.61
C LEU A 76 2.55 4.04 6.70
N GLU A 77 3.38 3.43 7.56
CA GLU A 77 4.20 4.15 8.51
C GLU A 77 5.57 4.36 7.87
N PRO A 78 5.90 5.59 7.45
CA PRO A 78 7.13 5.81 6.68
C PRO A 78 8.42 5.61 7.49
N ASP A 79 8.39 5.85 8.79
CA ASP A 79 9.59 5.73 9.62
C ASP A 79 10.07 4.30 9.73
N THR A 80 9.16 3.35 9.71
CA THR A 80 9.47 1.93 9.87
C THR A 80 9.19 1.11 8.62
N TRP A 81 8.59 1.71 7.60
CA TRP A 81 8.13 1.05 6.37
C TRP A 81 7.19 -0.10 6.65
N THR A 82 6.36 0.06 7.66
CA THR A 82 5.32 -0.92 7.97
C THR A 82 4.00 -0.53 7.34
N VAL A 83 3.23 -1.53 6.93
CA VAL A 83 1.92 -1.34 6.32
C VAL A 83 0.87 -2.08 7.12
N HIS A 84 -0.31 -1.49 7.19
CA HIS A 84 -1.48 -2.10 7.80
C HIS A 84 -2.66 -1.96 6.86
N LEU A 85 -3.30 -3.08 6.57
CA LEU A 85 -4.43 -3.16 5.65
C LEU A 85 -5.58 -3.88 6.35
N GLU A 86 -6.80 -3.38 6.18
CA GLU A 86 -7.99 -4.05 6.67
C GLU A 86 -9.11 -3.96 5.65
N GLY A 87 -9.90 -5.01 5.57
CA GLY A 87 -11.08 -5.05 4.73
C GLY A 87 -12.06 -6.09 5.21
N ASP A 88 -13.29 -5.97 4.77
CA ASP A 88 -14.37 -6.91 5.09
C ASP A 88 -14.99 -7.42 3.80
N SER A 89 -15.33 -8.68 3.79
CA SER A 89 -16.02 -9.34 2.70
C SER A 89 -17.02 -10.33 3.24
N LYS A 90 -17.77 -10.97 2.35
CA LYS A 90 -18.67 -12.04 2.72
C LYS A 90 -18.25 -13.31 2.01
N ASP A 91 -18.33 -14.43 2.71
CA ASP A 91 -18.08 -15.74 2.14
C ASP A 91 -19.33 -16.23 1.37
N LYS A 92 -19.25 -17.46 0.84
CA LYS A 92 -20.35 -18.05 0.06
C LYS A 92 -21.63 -18.21 0.88
N SER A 93 -21.51 -18.34 2.19
CA SER A 93 -22.68 -18.46 3.09
C SER A 93 -23.29 -17.11 3.47
N GLY A 94 -22.65 -16.01 3.08
CA GLY A 94 -23.07 -14.66 3.49
C GLY A 94 -22.52 -14.19 4.83
N ALA A 95 -21.64 -14.98 5.46
CA ALA A 95 -21.00 -14.59 6.71
C ALA A 95 -19.88 -13.59 6.45
N SER A 96 -19.73 -12.63 7.35
CA SER A 96 -18.67 -11.63 7.25
C SER A 96 -17.30 -12.26 7.51
N VAL A 97 -16.33 -11.91 6.66
CA VAL A 97 -14.93 -12.30 6.85
C VAL A 97 -14.10 -11.02 6.95
N HIS A 98 -13.38 -10.89 8.05
CA HIS A 98 -12.49 -9.75 8.26
C HIS A 98 -11.06 -10.12 7.86
N TYR A 99 -10.44 -9.23 7.08
CA TYR A 99 -9.05 -9.34 6.66
C TYR A 99 -8.22 -8.31 7.40
N ALA A 100 -7.14 -8.73 8.02
CA ALA A 100 -6.17 -7.84 8.66
C ALA A 100 -4.77 -8.27 8.23
N ILE A 101 -4.01 -7.34 7.66
CA ILE A 101 -2.72 -7.61 7.07
C ILE A 101 -1.72 -6.62 7.64
N ASP A 102 -0.66 -7.14 8.24
CA ASP A 102 0.43 -6.34 8.78
C ASP A 102 1.73 -6.80 8.13
N GLY A 103 2.45 -5.85 7.54
CA GLY A 103 3.66 -6.20 6.83
C GLY A 103 4.70 -5.11 6.84
N LYS A 104 5.82 -5.41 6.22
CA LYS A 104 6.93 -4.50 6.05
C LYS A 104 7.31 -4.42 4.58
N VAL A 105 7.52 -3.20 4.08
CA VAL A 105 8.00 -2.98 2.72
C VAL A 105 9.51 -3.16 2.70
N GLU A 106 9.97 -3.97 1.77
CA GLU A 106 11.37 -4.27 1.56
C GLU A 106 11.78 -3.94 0.12
N ASN A 107 13.08 -3.85 -0.14
CA ASN A 107 13.64 -3.52 -1.45
C ASN A 107 13.14 -2.18 -1.99
N ILE A 108 13.11 -1.17 -1.14
CA ILE A 108 12.52 0.13 -1.46
C ILE A 108 13.25 0.82 -2.62
N GLY A 109 14.56 0.63 -2.72
CA GLY A 109 15.35 1.19 -3.81
C GLY A 109 15.33 0.38 -5.10
N ALA A 110 14.70 -0.78 -5.12
CA ALA A 110 14.65 -1.66 -6.27
C ALA A 110 13.36 -1.45 -7.08
N PRO A 111 13.35 -1.82 -8.38
CA PRO A 111 12.15 -1.73 -9.20
C PRO A 111 11.00 -2.58 -8.67
N ARG A 112 11.30 -3.70 -8.04
CA ARG A 112 10.31 -4.60 -7.47
C ARG A 112 10.39 -4.57 -5.95
N ARG A 113 9.48 -3.83 -5.34
CA ARG A 113 9.32 -3.81 -3.90
C ARG A 113 8.58 -5.05 -3.44
N ILE A 114 8.82 -5.44 -2.20
CA ILE A 114 8.22 -6.63 -1.60
C ILE A 114 7.54 -6.21 -0.30
N ILE A 115 6.39 -6.78 -0.01
CA ILE A 115 5.74 -6.66 1.30
C ILE A 115 5.63 -8.06 1.88
N THR A 116 6.16 -8.24 3.08
CA THR A 116 6.08 -9.50 3.83
C THR A 116 5.48 -9.25 5.19
N GLY A 117 4.83 -10.25 5.75
CA GLY A 117 4.28 -10.12 7.09
C GLY A 117 3.24 -11.16 7.43
N THR A 118 2.23 -10.74 8.18
CA THR A 118 1.17 -11.58 8.72
C THR A 118 -0.16 -11.26 8.06
N TRP A 119 -0.89 -12.30 7.72
CA TRP A 119 -2.21 -12.23 7.10
C TRP A 119 -3.21 -12.94 7.99
N THR A 120 -4.29 -12.25 8.35
CA THR A 120 -5.40 -12.84 9.10
C THR A 120 -6.67 -12.73 8.25
N GLN A 121 -7.35 -13.85 8.09
CA GLN A 121 -8.58 -13.93 7.31
C GLN A 121 -9.58 -14.75 8.11
N GLY A 122 -10.55 -14.06 8.73
CA GLY A 122 -11.44 -14.70 9.69
C GLY A 122 -10.66 -15.27 10.87
N SER A 123 -10.77 -16.59 11.10
CA SER A 123 -10.04 -17.28 12.15
C SER A 123 -8.69 -17.84 11.68
N ALA A 124 -8.40 -17.78 10.38
CA ALA A 124 -7.14 -18.28 9.83
C ALA A 124 -6.07 -17.19 9.91
N LYS A 125 -4.84 -17.60 10.24
CA LYS A 125 -3.70 -16.71 10.32
C LYS A 125 -2.49 -17.38 9.71
N GLY A 126 -1.73 -16.60 8.94
CA GLY A 126 -0.52 -17.11 8.30
C GLY A 126 0.41 -15.98 7.89
N ASP A 127 1.38 -16.33 7.08
CA ASP A 127 2.30 -15.37 6.50
C ASP A 127 1.90 -15.02 5.07
N PHE A 128 2.44 -13.92 4.57
CA PHE A 128 2.26 -13.54 3.18
C PHE A 128 3.51 -12.88 2.62
N LYS A 129 3.58 -12.91 1.30
CA LYS A 129 4.58 -12.17 0.54
C LYS A 129 3.97 -11.76 -0.79
N VAL A 130 4.03 -10.47 -1.09
CA VAL A 130 3.62 -9.93 -2.38
C VAL A 130 4.74 -9.07 -2.94
N THR A 131 4.85 -9.08 -4.26
CA THR A 131 5.87 -8.32 -4.99
C THR A 131 5.15 -7.38 -5.95
N ARG A 132 5.63 -6.15 -6.03
CA ARG A 132 5.07 -5.17 -6.96
C ARG A 132 5.49 -5.50 -8.39
N ASN A 133 4.51 -5.55 -9.27
CA ASN A 133 4.72 -5.80 -10.71
C ASN A 133 5.27 -4.58 -11.43
#